data_8ae63d1c436ca8ff397f15f63d3c40ce
#
_entry.id   8ae63d1c436ca8ff397f15f63d3c40ce
#
_cell.length_a   1.000
_cell.length_b   1.000
_cell.length_c   1.000
_cell.angle_alpha   90.00
_cell.angle_beta   90.00
_cell.angle_gamma   90.00
#
_symmetry.space_group_name_H-M   'P 1'
#
loop_
_entity.id
_entity.type
_entity.pdbx_description
1 polymer ?
#
loop_
_entity_poly.entity_id
_entity_poly.type
_entity_poly.pdbx_seq_one_letter_code
_entity_poly.pdbx_strand_id
1 'polypeptide(L)'
;GIASTAHYKSGMFNLGATRGNGQVGENVTTNMLTINSLPKILTSPIDVEVRGEVYMKKSVLDELNEERKNDGLPLLANPRNAAGGSLRQLDPNITKQRKLDQFAYTLVNPEKYNVKTQMDALDYLKTLGFNVNPNHVHCNDIEEVIETIEKYDSLRKTLDYATDGIVIKVNEFDLYDTIGYTVKVPKWAIAYKFPAEVVTTRLNDIIFTIGRTGKIIPNA
;
A
#
# COMPACT_ATOMS: atom_id res chain seq x y z
N GLY A 1 1.01 -0.79 -5.61
CA GLY A 1 1.22 0.17 -4.53
C GLY A 1 2.63 0.10 -3.94
N ILE A 2 2.94 1.03 -3.08
CA ILE A 2 4.22 1.12 -2.38
C ILE A 2 3.97 1.46 -0.91
N ALA A 3 4.55 0.68 -0.01
CA ALA A 3 4.45 0.92 1.43
C ALA A 3 5.16 2.22 1.82
N SER A 4 4.49 3.03 2.59
CA SER A 4 4.94 4.34 3.05
C SER A 4 4.70 4.53 4.53
N THR A 5 5.51 5.40 5.13
CA THR A 5 5.36 5.86 6.51
C THR A 5 5.16 7.37 6.50
N ALA A 6 4.17 7.84 7.24
CA ALA A 6 3.87 9.24 7.43
C ALA A 6 4.07 9.61 8.91
N HIS A 7 4.94 10.58 9.17
CA HIS A 7 5.19 11.10 10.51
C HIS A 7 4.52 12.46 10.66
N TYR A 8 3.84 12.63 11.78
CA TYR A 8 3.20 13.89 12.17
C TYR A 8 3.80 14.42 13.46
N LYS A 9 3.95 15.71 13.53
CA LYS A 9 4.40 16.43 14.71
C LYS A 9 3.39 17.51 15.04
N SER A 10 2.87 17.48 16.26
CA SER A 10 1.79 18.38 16.70
C SER A 10 0.62 18.42 15.70
N GLY A 11 0.26 17.28 15.15
CA GLY A 11 -0.81 17.13 14.17
C GLY A 11 -0.48 17.56 12.75
N MET A 12 0.72 18.06 12.48
CA MET A 12 1.14 18.48 11.12
C MET A 12 1.99 17.41 10.47
N PHE A 13 1.72 17.11 9.18
CA PHE A 13 2.55 16.22 8.39
C PHE A 13 3.97 16.76 8.31
N ASN A 14 4.94 15.98 8.78
CA ASN A 14 6.32 16.41 8.92
C ASN A 14 7.28 15.66 8.00
N LEU A 15 7.13 14.33 7.87
CA LEU A 15 8.01 13.50 7.08
C LEU A 15 7.24 12.34 6.44
N GLY A 16 7.52 12.11 5.17
CA GLY A 16 7.06 10.93 4.43
C GLY A 16 8.24 10.11 3.93
N ALA A 17 8.19 8.81 4.16
CA ALA A 17 9.26 7.89 3.73
C ALA A 17 8.70 6.63 3.07
N THR A 18 9.44 6.05 2.12
CA THR A 18 9.17 4.71 1.62
C THR A 18 9.65 3.66 2.62
N ARG A 19 9.17 2.42 2.49
CA ARG A 19 9.60 1.30 3.34
C ARG A 19 11.11 1.03 3.25
N GLY A 20 11.74 1.23 2.07
CA GLY A 20 13.13 0.90 1.81
C GLY A 20 13.45 -0.56 2.16
N ASN A 21 14.52 -0.78 2.92
CA ASN A 21 14.93 -2.09 3.42
C ASN A 21 14.31 -2.45 4.80
N GLY A 22 13.37 -1.64 5.29
CA GLY A 22 12.73 -1.78 6.60
C GLY A 22 13.38 -0.95 7.72
N GLN A 23 14.61 -0.47 7.54
CA GLN A 23 15.32 0.42 8.46
C GLN A 23 15.56 1.80 7.84
N VAL A 24 15.93 1.85 6.58
CA VAL A 24 16.21 3.08 5.83
C VAL A 24 15.33 3.10 4.60
N GLY A 25 14.55 4.16 4.44
CA GLY A 25 13.69 4.44 3.29
C GLY A 25 14.06 5.76 2.62
N GLU A 26 13.54 5.96 1.41
CA GLU A 26 13.71 7.22 0.69
C GLU A 26 12.78 8.28 1.28
N ASN A 27 13.28 9.49 1.45
CA ASN A 27 12.46 10.64 1.82
C ASN A 27 11.62 11.07 0.60
N VAL A 28 10.31 10.95 0.71
CA VAL A 28 9.31 11.30 -0.31
C VAL A 28 8.29 12.33 0.20
N THR A 29 8.68 13.13 1.18
CA THR A 29 7.81 14.08 1.89
C THR A 29 7.08 15.01 0.92
N THR A 30 7.81 15.66 0.01
CA THR A 30 7.23 16.61 -0.96
C THR A 30 6.27 15.93 -1.93
N ASN A 31 6.56 14.69 -2.32
CA ASN A 31 5.69 13.91 -3.18
C ASN A 31 4.42 13.46 -2.43
N MET A 32 4.55 12.99 -1.18
CA MET A 32 3.40 12.61 -0.36
C MET A 32 2.48 13.80 -0.04
N LEU A 33 3.01 15.02 0.04
CA LEU A 33 2.19 16.24 0.18
C LEU A 33 1.22 16.46 -0.98
N THR A 34 1.46 15.88 -2.15
CA THR A 34 0.55 15.97 -3.30
C THR A 34 -0.62 14.99 -3.26
N ILE A 35 -0.59 13.99 -2.35
CA ILE A 35 -1.64 12.98 -2.22
C ILE A 35 -2.83 13.57 -1.46
N ASN A 36 -3.98 13.68 -2.11
CA ASN A 36 -5.15 14.32 -1.51
C ASN A 36 -5.74 13.54 -0.33
N SER A 37 -5.71 12.21 -0.36
CA SER A 37 -6.21 11.34 0.71
C SER A 37 -5.29 11.26 1.93
N LEU A 38 -4.07 11.80 1.86
CA LEU A 38 -3.18 11.93 3.01
C LEU A 38 -3.48 13.25 3.73
N PRO A 39 -3.93 13.25 5.00
CA PRO A 39 -4.17 14.47 5.75
C PRO A 39 -2.86 15.26 5.95
N LYS A 40 -2.87 16.55 5.66
CA LYS A 40 -1.72 17.43 5.90
C LYS A 40 -1.72 17.94 7.34
N ILE A 41 -2.90 18.04 7.91
CA ILE A 41 -3.17 18.42 9.30
C ILE A 41 -4.17 17.40 9.84
N LEU A 42 -3.85 16.81 10.98
CA LEU A 42 -4.75 15.89 11.70
C LEU A 42 -5.84 16.64 12.43
N THR A 43 -6.92 15.97 12.75
CA THR A 43 -8.01 16.50 13.61
C THR A 43 -7.57 16.77 15.06
N SER A 44 -6.43 16.19 15.47
CA SER A 44 -5.85 16.37 16.81
C SER A 44 -4.37 16.72 16.70
N PRO A 45 -3.85 17.65 17.55
CA PRO A 45 -2.46 18.11 17.52
C PRO A 45 -1.51 17.13 18.22
N ILE A 46 -1.40 15.90 17.70
CA ILE A 46 -0.59 14.83 18.28
C ILE A 46 0.63 14.49 17.39
N ASP A 47 1.65 13.92 18.02
CA ASP A 47 2.76 13.29 17.34
C ASP A 47 2.38 11.84 17.08
N VAL A 48 2.38 11.43 15.81
CA VAL A 48 2.02 10.06 15.41
C VAL A 48 2.77 9.61 14.17
N GLU A 49 3.10 8.32 14.15
CA GLU A 49 3.61 7.63 12.97
C GLU A 49 2.54 6.66 12.45
N VAL A 50 2.23 6.77 11.17
CA VAL A 50 1.23 5.95 10.49
C VAL A 50 1.84 5.29 9.26
N ARG A 51 1.64 3.97 9.12
CA ARG A 51 2.03 3.25 7.92
C ARG A 51 0.83 3.00 7.03
N GLY A 52 1.07 3.09 5.74
CA GLY A 52 0.06 2.95 4.73
C GLY A 52 0.62 2.46 3.40
N GLU A 53 -0.27 2.29 2.44
CA GLU A 53 0.07 1.94 1.06
C GLU A 53 -0.33 3.08 0.15
N VAL A 54 0.63 3.65 -0.56
CA VAL A 54 0.38 4.59 -1.65
C VAL A 54 0.11 3.78 -2.91
N TYR A 55 -0.98 4.08 -3.60
CA TYR A 55 -1.40 3.34 -4.78
C TYR A 55 -1.95 4.25 -5.88
N MET A 56 -2.09 3.71 -7.07
CA MET A 56 -2.77 4.35 -8.19
C MET A 56 -4.05 3.56 -8.49
N LYS A 57 -5.16 4.27 -8.67
CA LYS A 57 -6.43 3.67 -9.11
C LYS A 57 -6.29 3.12 -10.53
N LYS A 58 -7.04 2.08 -10.85
CA LYS A 58 -7.09 1.51 -12.21
C LYS A 58 -7.60 2.54 -13.20
N SER A 59 -8.69 3.25 -12.86
CA SER A 59 -9.26 4.33 -13.66
C SER A 59 -8.27 5.45 -13.95
N VAL A 60 -7.42 5.82 -12.97
CA VAL A 60 -6.36 6.82 -13.16
C VAL A 60 -5.26 6.29 -14.08
N LEU A 61 -4.86 5.03 -13.94
CA LEU A 61 -3.88 4.42 -14.84
C LEU A 61 -4.37 4.44 -16.30
N ASP A 62 -5.64 4.11 -16.50
CA ASP A 62 -6.25 4.08 -17.84
C ASP A 62 -6.31 5.49 -18.45
N GLU A 63 -6.74 6.50 -17.68
CA GLU A 63 -6.73 7.92 -18.08
C GLU A 63 -5.31 8.37 -18.49
N LEU A 64 -4.32 8.12 -17.65
CA LEU A 64 -2.94 8.50 -17.92
C LEU A 64 -2.37 7.77 -19.15
N ASN A 65 -2.74 6.53 -19.38
CA ASN A 65 -2.28 5.77 -20.53
C ASN A 65 -2.92 6.25 -21.83
N GLU A 66 -4.18 6.70 -21.82
CA GLU A 66 -4.79 7.33 -22.98
C GLU A 66 -4.10 8.66 -23.33
N GLU A 67 -3.79 9.51 -22.35
CA GLU A 67 -3.01 10.73 -22.56
C GLU A 67 -1.63 10.41 -23.16
N ARG A 68 -0.90 9.46 -22.55
CA ARG A 68 0.43 9.06 -23.00
C ARG A 68 0.43 8.49 -24.42
N LYS A 69 -0.60 7.72 -24.76
CA LYS A 69 -0.79 7.19 -26.12
C LYS A 69 -0.97 8.32 -27.15
N ASN A 70 -1.77 9.32 -26.83
CA ASN A 70 -1.99 10.49 -27.69
C ASN A 70 -0.69 11.30 -27.88
N ASP A 71 0.15 11.35 -26.84
CA ASP A 71 1.45 12.05 -26.87
C ASP A 71 2.59 11.17 -27.42
N GLY A 72 2.33 9.93 -27.84
CA GLY A 72 3.36 9.00 -28.34
C GLY A 72 4.35 8.54 -27.28
N LEU A 73 3.98 8.60 -26.00
CA LEU A 73 4.83 8.21 -24.87
C LEU A 73 4.62 6.72 -24.50
N PRO A 74 5.64 6.05 -23.94
CA PRO A 74 5.50 4.68 -23.44
C PRO A 74 4.43 4.57 -22.37
N LEU A 75 3.58 3.53 -22.44
CA LEU A 75 2.51 3.30 -21.48
C LEU A 75 3.06 2.88 -20.11
N LEU A 76 2.33 3.23 -19.06
CA LEU A 76 2.57 2.72 -17.72
C LEU A 76 2.11 1.26 -17.65
N ALA A 77 2.96 0.36 -17.19
CA ALA A 77 2.74 -1.08 -17.30
C ALA A 77 1.62 -1.61 -16.38
N ASN A 78 1.58 -1.15 -15.13
CA ASN A 78 0.61 -1.60 -14.15
C ASN A 78 0.50 -0.59 -12.99
N PRO A 79 -0.60 -0.63 -12.19
CA PRO A 79 -0.82 0.33 -11.10
C PRO A 79 0.27 0.29 -10.01
N ARG A 80 0.86 -0.88 -9.73
CA ARG A 80 1.90 -1.03 -8.70
C ARG A 80 3.17 -0.29 -9.09
N ASN A 81 3.70 -0.57 -10.27
CA ASN A 81 4.93 0.05 -10.76
C ASN A 81 4.73 1.54 -11.05
N ALA A 82 3.56 1.89 -11.59
CA ALA A 82 3.19 3.28 -11.83
C ALA A 82 3.13 4.10 -10.54
N ALA A 83 2.54 3.58 -9.47
CA ALA A 83 2.51 4.24 -8.16
C ALA A 83 3.92 4.43 -7.59
N GLY A 84 4.75 3.36 -7.60
CA GLY A 84 6.11 3.41 -7.08
C GLY A 84 7.00 4.40 -7.84
N GLY A 85 6.94 4.39 -9.17
CA GLY A 85 7.68 5.33 -10.02
C GLY A 85 7.19 6.77 -9.88
N SER A 86 5.88 6.96 -9.72
CA SER A 86 5.29 8.28 -9.55
C SER A 86 5.61 8.92 -8.19
N LEU A 87 5.66 8.10 -7.12
CA LEU A 87 6.00 8.61 -5.78
C LEU A 87 7.47 9.03 -5.66
N ARG A 88 8.35 8.51 -6.52
CA ARG A 88 9.80 8.79 -6.52
C ARG A 88 10.23 9.82 -7.55
N GLN A 89 9.30 10.56 -8.14
CA GLN A 89 9.64 11.62 -9.09
C GLN A 89 10.43 12.74 -8.39
N LEU A 90 11.42 13.29 -9.07
CA LEU A 90 12.18 14.43 -8.56
C LEU A 90 11.33 15.70 -8.48
N ASP A 91 10.42 15.88 -9.44
CA ASP A 91 9.47 16.99 -9.46
C ASP A 91 8.13 16.55 -8.86
N PRO A 92 7.72 17.09 -7.69
CA PRO A 92 6.44 16.77 -7.07
C PRO A 92 5.21 17.11 -7.93
N ASN A 93 5.34 18.04 -8.90
CA ASN A 93 4.25 18.35 -9.80
C ASN A 93 3.90 17.16 -10.71
N ILE A 94 4.90 16.37 -11.11
CA ILE A 94 4.66 15.13 -11.85
C ILE A 94 3.90 14.15 -10.96
N THR A 95 4.30 13.98 -9.69
CA THR A 95 3.57 13.15 -8.72
C THR A 95 2.13 13.60 -8.55
N LYS A 96 1.88 14.92 -8.47
CA LYS A 96 0.54 15.49 -8.37
C LYS A 96 -0.35 15.12 -9.56
N GLN A 97 0.19 15.18 -10.78
CA GLN A 97 -0.53 14.79 -12.00
C GLN A 97 -0.88 13.29 -12.04
N ARG A 98 -0.13 12.46 -11.30
CA ARG A 98 -0.38 11.01 -11.20
C ARG A 98 -1.55 10.64 -10.32
N LYS A 99 -2.16 11.59 -9.60
CA LYS A 99 -3.38 11.42 -8.80
C LYS A 99 -3.29 10.19 -7.88
N LEU A 100 -2.16 10.05 -7.17
CA LEU A 100 -1.95 8.96 -6.23
C LEU A 100 -2.90 9.06 -5.06
N ASP A 101 -3.22 7.90 -4.47
CA ASP A 101 -4.06 7.76 -3.31
C ASP A 101 -3.33 6.95 -2.22
N GLN A 102 -3.83 6.94 -0.98
CA GLN A 102 -3.21 6.21 0.12
C GLN A 102 -4.27 5.59 1.01
N PHE A 103 -4.02 4.34 1.43
CA PHE A 103 -4.70 3.71 2.56
C PHE A 103 -3.78 3.62 3.76
N ALA A 104 -4.22 4.12 4.91
CA ALA A 104 -3.56 3.90 6.19
C ALA A 104 -4.02 2.56 6.78
N TYR A 105 -3.09 1.77 7.34
CA TYR A 105 -3.42 0.46 7.90
C TYR A 105 -2.68 0.11 9.19
N THR A 106 -1.69 0.87 9.61
CA THR A 106 -0.98 0.64 10.88
C THR A 106 -0.80 1.95 11.64
N LEU A 107 -1.30 1.99 12.85
CA LEU A 107 -0.95 2.96 13.88
C LEU A 107 0.31 2.43 14.61
N VAL A 108 1.41 3.15 14.53
CA VAL A 108 2.64 2.74 15.22
C VAL A 108 2.57 3.11 16.70
N ASN A 109 2.99 2.20 17.57
CA ASN A 109 2.90 2.34 19.03
C ASN A 109 1.48 2.66 19.53
N PRO A 110 0.47 1.81 19.22
CA PRO A 110 -0.94 2.07 19.51
C PRO A 110 -1.21 2.25 21.02
N GLU A 111 -0.37 1.69 21.88
CA GLU A 111 -0.44 1.81 23.35
C GLU A 111 -0.33 3.26 23.81
N LYS A 112 0.38 4.13 23.09
CA LYS A 112 0.51 5.56 23.39
C LYS A 112 -0.82 6.31 23.28
N TYR A 113 -1.76 5.75 22.52
CA TYR A 113 -3.07 6.34 22.25
C TYR A 113 -4.20 5.56 22.93
N ASN A 114 -3.84 4.62 23.85
CA ASN A 114 -4.78 3.72 24.53
C ASN A 114 -5.62 2.88 23.56
N VAL A 115 -5.04 2.51 22.41
CA VAL A 115 -5.64 1.66 21.38
C VAL A 115 -5.17 0.23 21.60
N LYS A 116 -6.11 -0.72 21.71
CA LYS A 116 -5.83 -2.11 22.12
C LYS A 116 -5.99 -3.13 21.01
N THR A 117 -6.74 -2.80 19.98
CA THR A 117 -7.02 -3.73 18.88
C THR A 117 -6.72 -3.11 17.51
N GLN A 118 -6.55 -3.98 16.52
CA GLN A 118 -6.35 -3.53 15.13
C GLN A 118 -7.59 -2.78 14.61
N MET A 119 -8.80 -3.24 14.97
CA MET A 119 -10.04 -2.58 14.59
C MET A 119 -10.13 -1.18 15.19
N ASP A 120 -9.84 -1.04 16.50
CA ASP A 120 -9.80 0.28 17.17
C ASP A 120 -8.74 1.19 16.52
N ALA A 121 -7.60 0.63 16.10
CA ALA A 121 -6.56 1.40 15.43
C ALA A 121 -7.03 1.95 14.08
N LEU A 122 -7.75 1.15 13.30
CA LEU A 122 -8.32 1.61 12.02
C LEU A 122 -9.38 2.71 12.24
N ASP A 123 -10.22 2.56 13.25
CA ASP A 123 -11.22 3.57 13.59
C ASP A 123 -10.56 4.85 14.14
N TYR A 124 -9.55 4.72 14.99
CA TYR A 124 -8.76 5.86 15.47
C TYR A 124 -8.10 6.62 14.30
N LEU A 125 -7.50 5.91 13.34
CA LEU A 125 -6.93 6.53 12.14
C LEU A 125 -7.98 7.30 11.34
N LYS A 126 -9.20 6.78 11.20
CA LYS A 126 -10.32 7.51 10.56
C LYS A 126 -10.64 8.80 11.31
N THR A 127 -10.67 8.78 12.65
CA THR A 127 -10.93 9.99 13.45
C THR A 127 -9.86 11.05 13.29
N LEU A 128 -8.61 10.65 13.02
CA LEU A 128 -7.51 11.56 12.72
C LEU A 128 -7.54 12.13 11.28
N GLY A 129 -8.43 11.62 10.43
CA GLY A 129 -8.60 12.09 9.05
C GLY A 129 -7.92 11.22 7.99
N PHE A 130 -7.38 10.05 8.36
CA PHE A 130 -6.78 9.14 7.39
C PHE A 130 -7.84 8.38 6.59
N ASN A 131 -7.50 8.13 5.32
CA ASN A 131 -8.24 7.22 4.48
C ASN A 131 -7.87 5.77 4.85
N VAL A 132 -8.82 5.03 5.36
CA VAL A 132 -8.69 3.60 5.70
C VAL A 132 -9.49 2.80 4.69
N ASN A 133 -8.95 1.66 4.23
CA ASN A 133 -9.66 0.81 3.28
C ASN A 133 -11.03 0.40 3.84
N PRO A 134 -12.15 0.73 3.18
CA PRO A 134 -13.49 0.45 3.71
C PRO A 134 -13.85 -1.05 3.70
N ASN A 135 -13.10 -1.86 2.96
CA ASN A 135 -13.36 -3.28 2.80
C ASN A 135 -12.64 -4.16 3.86
N HIS A 136 -12.19 -3.59 4.98
CA HIS A 136 -11.67 -4.40 6.09
C HIS A 136 -12.84 -5.05 6.84
N VAL A 137 -12.62 -6.26 7.36
CA VAL A 137 -13.62 -7.06 8.05
C VAL A 137 -13.04 -7.60 9.35
N HIS A 138 -13.83 -7.55 10.44
CA HIS A 138 -13.55 -8.28 11.66
C HIS A 138 -14.18 -9.66 11.56
N CYS A 139 -13.42 -10.72 11.83
CA CYS A 139 -13.88 -12.12 11.86
C CYS A 139 -13.71 -12.67 13.27
N ASN A 140 -14.70 -13.43 13.76
CA ASN A 140 -14.69 -14.00 15.10
C ASN A 140 -13.96 -15.35 15.16
N ASP A 141 -13.94 -16.08 14.05
CA ASP A 141 -13.34 -17.40 13.92
C ASP A 141 -12.71 -17.62 12.54
N ILE A 142 -12.11 -18.81 12.36
CA ILE A 142 -11.42 -19.15 11.11
C ILE A 142 -12.41 -19.41 9.97
N GLU A 143 -13.60 -19.88 10.27
CA GLU A 143 -14.67 -20.13 9.32
C GLU A 143 -15.09 -18.82 8.65
N GLU A 144 -15.33 -17.76 9.43
CA GLU A 144 -15.61 -16.41 8.91
C GLU A 144 -14.45 -15.85 8.08
N VAL A 145 -13.20 -16.13 8.46
CA VAL A 145 -12.02 -15.75 7.67
C VAL A 145 -12.05 -16.41 6.30
N ILE A 146 -12.32 -17.72 6.23
CA ILE A 146 -12.37 -18.46 4.97
C ILE A 146 -13.49 -17.91 4.06
N GLU A 147 -14.68 -17.71 4.60
CA GLU A 147 -15.79 -17.10 3.86
C GLU A 147 -15.44 -15.71 3.34
N THR A 148 -14.74 -14.91 4.15
CA THR A 148 -14.29 -13.56 3.77
C THR A 148 -13.30 -13.64 2.61
N ILE A 149 -12.36 -14.60 2.63
CA ILE A 149 -11.41 -14.83 1.54
C ILE A 149 -12.15 -15.11 0.23
N GLU A 150 -13.14 -16.02 0.26
CA GLU A 150 -13.92 -16.39 -0.91
C GLU A 150 -14.72 -15.20 -1.47
N LYS A 151 -15.36 -14.42 -0.60
CA LYS A 151 -16.06 -13.19 -0.98
C LYS A 151 -15.12 -12.16 -1.61
N TYR A 152 -13.90 -12.03 -1.07
CA TYR A 152 -12.90 -11.09 -1.58
C TYR A 152 -12.36 -11.46 -2.96
N ASP A 153 -12.28 -12.74 -3.31
CA ASP A 153 -11.84 -13.13 -4.66
C ASP A 153 -12.78 -12.60 -5.76
N SER A 154 -14.08 -12.52 -5.46
CA SER A 154 -15.05 -11.90 -6.35
C SER A 154 -15.02 -10.36 -6.26
N LEU A 155 -14.98 -9.80 -5.04
CA LEU A 155 -15.00 -8.37 -4.78
C LEU A 155 -13.80 -7.65 -5.43
N ARG A 156 -12.58 -8.22 -5.35
CA ARG A 156 -11.36 -7.60 -5.89
C ARG A 156 -11.44 -7.24 -7.37
N LYS A 157 -12.28 -7.93 -8.13
CA LYS A 157 -12.47 -7.68 -9.57
C LYS A 157 -13.21 -6.38 -9.83
N THR A 158 -14.05 -5.93 -8.89
CA THR A 158 -14.86 -4.70 -8.98
C THR A 158 -14.17 -3.48 -8.39
N LEU A 159 -13.09 -3.66 -7.63
CA LEU A 159 -12.38 -2.56 -6.97
C LEU A 159 -11.56 -1.74 -7.96
N ASP A 160 -11.59 -0.42 -7.81
CA ASP A 160 -10.78 0.52 -8.61
C ASP A 160 -9.30 0.57 -8.18
N TYR A 161 -8.85 -0.45 -7.47
CA TYR A 161 -7.43 -0.65 -7.15
C TYR A 161 -7.08 -2.12 -7.28
N ALA A 162 -5.83 -2.40 -7.66
CA ALA A 162 -5.36 -3.76 -7.81
C ALA A 162 -4.97 -4.35 -6.44
N THR A 163 -5.41 -5.58 -6.19
CA THR A 163 -5.01 -6.37 -5.03
C THR A 163 -4.68 -7.79 -5.44
N ASP A 164 -3.61 -8.34 -4.87
CA ASP A 164 -3.13 -9.70 -5.13
C ASP A 164 -3.37 -10.64 -3.93
N GLY A 165 -3.94 -10.11 -2.86
CA GLY A 165 -4.22 -10.88 -1.65
C GLY A 165 -4.83 -10.04 -0.54
N ILE A 166 -4.99 -10.66 0.60
CA ILE A 166 -5.43 -10.07 1.87
C ILE A 166 -4.42 -10.34 2.97
N VAL A 167 -4.36 -9.44 3.94
CA VAL A 167 -3.58 -9.65 5.17
C VAL A 167 -4.55 -9.93 6.31
N ILE A 168 -4.39 -11.08 6.94
CA ILE A 168 -5.16 -11.52 8.11
C ILE A 168 -4.28 -11.27 9.32
N LYS A 169 -4.82 -10.61 10.34
CA LYS A 169 -4.10 -10.26 11.56
C LYS A 169 -4.89 -10.67 12.78
N VAL A 170 -4.20 -11.06 13.84
CA VAL A 170 -4.82 -11.12 15.16
C VAL A 170 -5.25 -9.71 15.55
N ASN A 171 -6.46 -9.59 16.10
CA ASN A 171 -7.05 -8.27 16.38
C ASN A 171 -6.44 -7.62 17.63
N GLU A 172 -6.20 -8.40 18.68
CA GLU A 172 -5.72 -7.95 19.99
C GLU A 172 -4.21 -7.75 20.00
N PHE A 173 -3.75 -6.53 20.29
CA PHE A 173 -2.32 -6.18 20.30
C PHE A 173 -1.54 -6.83 21.46
N ASP A 174 -2.17 -7.06 22.60
CA ASP A 174 -1.55 -7.71 23.77
C ASP A 174 -1.14 -9.17 23.50
N LEU A 175 -1.75 -9.82 22.51
CA LEU A 175 -1.39 -11.18 22.09
C LEU A 175 -0.15 -11.22 21.18
N TYR A 176 0.27 -10.10 20.61
CA TYR A 176 1.35 -10.06 19.61
C TYR A 176 2.68 -10.59 20.15
N ASP A 177 3.04 -10.21 21.38
CA ASP A 177 4.29 -10.67 22.01
C ASP A 177 4.22 -12.13 22.40
N THR A 178 3.04 -12.60 22.87
CA THR A 178 2.81 -14.01 23.22
C THR A 178 2.87 -14.92 22.00
N ILE A 179 2.23 -14.54 20.90
CA ILE A 179 2.27 -15.26 19.61
C ILE A 179 3.68 -15.15 19.01
N GLY A 180 4.30 -13.97 19.14
CA GLY A 180 5.69 -13.70 18.83
C GLY A 180 6.00 -13.54 17.33
N TYR A 181 7.28 -13.69 17.05
CA TYR A 181 7.87 -13.43 15.74
C TYR A 181 8.77 -14.59 15.31
N THR A 182 8.92 -14.77 14.01
CA THR A 182 10.04 -15.51 13.43
C THR A 182 11.23 -14.55 13.26
N VAL A 183 12.36 -15.04 12.78
CA VAL A 183 13.53 -14.18 12.45
C VAL A 183 13.17 -13.06 11.45
N LYS A 184 12.16 -13.26 10.60
CA LYS A 184 11.86 -12.34 9.50
C LYS A 184 10.45 -11.73 9.53
N VAL A 185 9.49 -12.42 10.14
CA VAL A 185 8.06 -12.03 10.04
C VAL A 185 7.32 -12.26 11.35
N PRO A 186 6.26 -11.49 11.64
CA PRO A 186 5.37 -11.76 12.75
C PRO A 186 4.58 -13.06 12.52
N LYS A 187 4.27 -13.77 13.60
CA LYS A 187 3.39 -14.96 13.58
C LYS A 187 1.91 -14.61 13.71
N TRP A 188 1.61 -13.40 14.20
CA TRP A 188 0.26 -12.88 14.39
C TRP A 188 -0.35 -12.27 13.13
N ALA A 189 0.35 -12.30 12.01
CA ALA A 189 -0.15 -11.82 10.72
C ALA A 189 0.25 -12.79 9.60
N ILE A 190 -0.67 -13.04 8.68
CA ILE A 190 -0.44 -13.86 7.50
C ILE A 190 -0.99 -13.17 6.25
N ALA A 191 -0.24 -13.23 5.16
CA ALA A 191 -0.70 -12.78 3.86
C ALA A 191 -1.25 -13.97 3.07
N TYR A 192 -2.54 -13.93 2.76
CA TYR A 192 -3.15 -14.85 1.82
C TYR A 192 -3.07 -14.24 0.41
N LYS A 193 -2.44 -14.94 -0.51
CA LYS A 193 -2.33 -14.54 -1.91
C LYS A 193 -3.37 -15.27 -2.75
N PHE A 194 -4.15 -14.52 -3.52
CA PHE A 194 -5.05 -15.14 -4.49
C PHE A 194 -4.26 -15.86 -5.57
N PRO A 195 -4.82 -16.94 -6.17
CA PRO A 195 -4.21 -17.57 -7.33
C PRO A 195 -3.92 -16.55 -8.42
N ALA A 196 -2.76 -16.70 -9.07
CA ALA A 196 -2.41 -15.86 -10.21
C ALA A 196 -3.39 -16.11 -11.36
N GLU A 197 -3.75 -15.04 -12.06
CA GLU A 197 -4.53 -15.19 -13.29
C GLU A 197 -3.65 -15.85 -14.36
N VAL A 198 -4.18 -16.91 -14.99
CA VAL A 198 -3.52 -17.60 -16.08
C VAL A 198 -4.13 -17.13 -17.39
N VAL A 199 -3.29 -16.56 -18.23
CA VAL A 199 -3.71 -16.12 -19.58
C VAL A 199 -2.82 -16.75 -20.62
N THR A 200 -3.39 -17.05 -21.80
CA THR A 200 -2.65 -17.57 -22.93
C THR A 200 -2.17 -16.42 -23.79
N THR A 201 -0.89 -16.44 -24.16
CA THR A 201 -0.30 -15.48 -25.10
C THR A 201 0.59 -16.20 -26.10
N ARG A 202 0.95 -15.51 -27.17
CA ARG A 202 1.92 -16.01 -28.14
C ARG A 202 3.30 -15.49 -27.79
N LEU A 203 4.22 -16.40 -27.50
CA LEU A 203 5.64 -16.06 -27.37
C LEU A 203 6.21 -15.73 -28.75
N ASN A 204 6.66 -14.49 -28.95
CA ASN A 204 7.24 -14.05 -30.21
C ASN A 204 8.76 -14.25 -30.23
N ASP A 205 9.44 -13.93 -29.12
CA ASP A 205 10.89 -14.03 -28.99
C ASP A 205 11.29 -14.04 -27.51
N ILE A 206 12.52 -14.47 -27.22
CA ILE A 206 13.14 -14.38 -25.90
C ILE A 206 14.47 -13.64 -26.06
N ILE A 207 14.56 -12.43 -25.52
CA ILE A 207 15.80 -11.67 -25.49
C ILE A 207 16.47 -11.78 -24.12
N PHE A 208 17.80 -11.80 -24.12
CA PHE A 208 18.59 -11.87 -22.89
C PHE A 208 19.23 -10.52 -22.61
N THR A 209 19.00 -10.00 -21.40
CA THR A 209 19.65 -8.79 -20.91
C THR A 209 20.57 -9.11 -19.74
N ILE A 210 21.62 -8.31 -19.55
CA ILE A 210 22.56 -8.47 -18.45
C ILE A 210 22.20 -7.43 -17.37
N GLY A 211 21.81 -7.90 -16.19
CA GLY A 211 21.54 -7.05 -15.04
C GLY A 211 22.83 -6.43 -14.45
N ARG A 212 22.67 -5.43 -13.61
CA ARG A 212 23.80 -4.70 -12.97
C ARG A 212 24.79 -5.60 -12.24
N THR A 213 24.36 -6.74 -11.74
CA THR A 213 25.20 -7.73 -11.02
C THR A 213 25.78 -8.81 -11.92
N GLY A 214 25.68 -8.67 -13.26
CA GLY A 214 26.13 -9.68 -14.22
C GLY A 214 25.14 -10.85 -14.42
N LYS A 215 23.98 -10.83 -13.75
CA LYS A 215 22.95 -11.86 -13.91
C LYS A 215 22.27 -11.73 -15.27
N ILE A 216 22.21 -12.82 -16.01
CA ILE A 216 21.45 -12.90 -17.27
C ILE A 216 19.96 -13.03 -16.95
N ILE A 217 19.15 -12.16 -17.54
CA ILE A 217 17.70 -12.09 -17.37
C ILE A 217 17.04 -12.33 -18.70
N PRO A 218 16.30 -13.45 -18.87
CA PRO A 218 15.48 -13.67 -20.05
C PRO A 218 14.23 -12.77 -19.98
N ASN A 219 13.89 -12.14 -21.08
CA ASN A 219 12.67 -11.34 -21.28
C ASN A 219 11.92 -11.90 -22.49
N ALA A 220 10.65 -12.22 -22.28
CA ALA A 220 9.73 -12.75 -23.28
C ALA A 220 8.72 -11.70 -23.73
#